data_538e3bedc51f720702d544fae29c2b66
#
_entry.id   538e3bedc51f720702d544fae29c2b66
#
_cell.length_a   1.000
_cell.length_b   1.000
_cell.length_c   1.000
_cell.angle_alpha   90.00
_cell.angle_beta   90.00
_cell.angle_gamma   90.00
#
_symmetry.space_group_name_H-M   'P 1'
#
loop_
_entity.id
_entity.type
_entity.pdbx_description
1 polymer ?
#
loop_
_entity_poly.entity_id
_entity_poly.type
_entity_poly.pdbx_seq_one_letter_code
_entity_poly.pdbx_strand_id
1 'polypeptide(L)'
;MGWFRQLLSRRRVYDELSAEIREHLKEKIEELVAGGMCRKDASVAARCEFGNLTLIEEDSRAVWGWTAIESFFADIRYGLRTMRRNPGFTALAILSLALGIGANTAIFSLINTLMLRTLPVRDPGQLVALLHHYPAPDEPHDNTFSLQTYYLMRDHSDAFSGLIASSYKPLHMRGDGLESQIVNSGFAEGSFFSLLGMNPALGRLIGPEDDQSSQPSPAVVLSWSLWKTKFNFDPDILGKKLIVDDVEVTIVGVAPRNFSGLQVEASQDLWLPLAMEPVIIPGDRDRRQVSLWVDSSQVSP
;
A
#
# COMPACT_ATOMS: atom_id res chain seq x y z
N MET A 1 23.65 2.38 15.97
CA MET A 1 24.24 3.04 17.15
C MET A 1 25.76 2.83 17.30
N GLY A 2 26.43 2.03 16.47
CA GLY A 2 27.89 1.77 16.54
C GLY A 2 28.80 2.86 15.94
N TRP A 3 28.31 3.61 14.98
CA TRP A 3 29.09 4.58 14.21
C TRP A 3 29.57 5.79 15.03
N PHE A 4 28.74 6.35 15.89
CA PHE A 4 29.12 7.45 16.79
C PHE A 4 30.18 7.04 17.82
N ARG A 5 30.18 5.81 18.30
CA ARG A 5 31.23 5.27 19.19
C ARG A 5 32.59 5.14 18.50
N GLN A 6 32.60 4.76 17.23
CA GLN A 6 33.83 4.70 16.43
C GLN A 6 34.44 6.06 16.15
N LEU A 7 33.63 7.11 15.97
CA LEU A 7 34.10 8.49 15.80
C LEU A 7 34.78 9.07 17.05
N LEU A 8 34.22 8.79 18.22
CA LEU A 8 34.79 9.25 19.50
C LEU A 8 36.06 8.47 19.90
N SER A 9 36.14 7.16 19.57
CA SER A 9 37.35 6.38 19.83
C SER A 9 38.54 6.80 18.95
N ARG A 10 38.24 7.22 17.71
CA ARG A 10 39.29 7.70 16.77
C ARG A 10 39.94 9.00 17.21
N ARG A 11 39.21 9.94 17.80
CA ARG A 11 39.74 11.19 18.32
C ARG A 11 40.71 10.92 19.48
N ARG A 12 40.41 9.95 20.33
CA ARG A 12 41.31 9.50 21.41
C ARG A 12 42.62 8.92 20.89
N VAL A 13 42.54 8.05 19.88
CA VAL A 13 43.74 7.44 19.26
C VAL A 13 44.63 8.49 18.61
N TYR A 14 44.02 9.53 17.99
CA TYR A 14 44.79 10.64 17.43
C TYR A 14 45.49 11.48 18.52
N ASP A 15 44.82 11.80 19.60
CA ASP A 15 45.34 12.53 20.73
C ASP A 15 46.47 11.70 21.42
N GLU A 16 46.31 10.39 21.51
CA GLU A 16 47.32 9.45 22.03
C GLU A 16 48.55 9.40 21.10
N LEU A 17 48.39 9.28 19.79
CA LEU A 17 49.50 9.24 18.82
C LEU A 17 50.28 10.56 18.80
N SER A 18 49.59 11.69 18.86
CA SER A 18 50.25 13.00 18.91
C SER A 18 51.00 13.24 20.24
N ALA A 19 50.51 12.67 21.34
CA ALA A 19 51.21 12.70 22.62
C ALA A 19 52.48 11.81 22.60
N GLU A 20 52.40 10.61 22.03
CA GLU A 20 53.51 9.67 21.89
C GLU A 20 54.62 10.23 21.01
N ILE A 21 54.29 10.86 19.88
CA ILE A 21 55.31 11.54 19.03
C ILE A 21 56.01 12.67 19.78
N ARG A 22 55.30 13.44 20.62
CA ARG A 22 55.90 14.51 21.41
C ARG A 22 56.80 13.96 22.53
N GLU A 23 56.45 12.83 23.10
CA GLU A 23 57.24 12.17 24.14
C GLU A 23 58.56 11.63 23.58
N HIS A 24 58.50 10.92 22.45
CA HIS A 24 59.71 10.48 21.75
C HIS A 24 60.62 11.62 21.30
N LEU A 25 60.05 12.75 20.88
CA LEU A 25 60.83 13.95 20.54
C LEU A 25 61.61 14.52 21.79
N LYS A 26 60.91 14.49 22.95
CA LYS A 26 61.53 14.91 24.21
C LYS A 26 62.67 13.99 24.63
N GLU A 27 62.46 12.68 24.59
CA GLU A 27 63.51 11.67 24.91
C GLU A 27 64.72 11.84 24.01
N LYS A 28 64.54 12.05 22.71
CA LYS A 28 65.61 12.26 21.76
C LYS A 28 66.38 13.54 22.04
N ILE A 29 65.71 14.63 22.42
CA ILE A 29 66.35 15.88 22.83
C ILE A 29 67.17 15.66 24.09
N GLU A 30 66.67 14.92 25.07
CA GLU A 30 67.39 14.63 26.32
C GLU A 30 68.59 13.72 26.07
N GLU A 31 68.52 12.74 25.20
CA GLU A 31 69.59 11.88 24.76
C GLU A 31 70.75 12.71 24.12
N LEU A 32 70.44 13.63 23.20
CA LEU A 32 71.40 14.49 22.54
C LEU A 32 72.04 15.50 23.50
N VAL A 33 71.31 16.00 24.48
CA VAL A 33 71.84 16.88 25.55
C VAL A 33 72.76 16.11 26.48
N ALA A 34 72.38 14.86 26.85
CA ALA A 34 73.27 13.98 27.64
C ALA A 34 74.59 13.64 26.89
N GLY A 35 74.53 13.59 25.55
CA GLY A 35 75.69 13.43 24.67
C GLY A 35 76.58 14.68 24.54
N GLY A 36 76.25 15.77 25.29
CA GLY A 36 77.11 17.02 25.33
C GLY A 36 76.63 18.11 24.36
N MET A 37 75.51 17.96 23.68
CA MET A 37 75.04 18.97 22.74
C MET A 37 74.26 20.08 23.48
N CYS A 38 74.34 21.33 23.03
CA CYS A 38 73.58 22.43 23.57
C CYS A 38 72.05 22.18 23.30
N ARG A 39 71.18 22.45 24.30
CA ARG A 39 69.77 22.16 24.24
C ARG A 39 69.03 22.78 23.03
N LYS A 40 69.52 23.95 22.52
CA LYS A 40 68.99 24.55 21.30
C LYS A 40 69.36 23.73 20.06
N ASP A 41 70.58 23.30 19.96
CA ASP A 41 71.06 22.52 18.81
C ASP A 41 70.49 21.10 18.83
N ALA A 42 70.38 20.49 20.01
CA ALA A 42 69.69 19.21 20.22
C ALA A 42 68.24 19.26 19.79
N SER A 43 67.51 20.36 20.05
CA SER A 43 66.10 20.51 19.62
C SER A 43 65.94 20.68 18.10
N VAL A 44 66.96 21.32 17.45
CA VAL A 44 66.94 21.45 15.98
C VAL A 44 67.31 20.13 15.34
N ALA A 45 68.33 19.44 15.83
CA ALA A 45 68.81 18.15 15.34
C ALA A 45 67.63 17.07 15.46
N ALA A 46 67.02 16.99 16.62
CA ALA A 46 65.92 16.08 16.83
C ALA A 46 64.72 16.36 15.88
N ARG A 47 64.39 17.63 15.64
CA ARG A 47 63.37 18.00 14.68
C ARG A 47 63.70 17.70 13.22
N CYS A 48 64.99 17.85 12.86
CA CYS A 48 65.47 17.49 11.52
C CYS A 48 65.46 15.98 11.29
N GLU A 49 65.73 15.17 12.31
CA GLU A 49 65.76 13.72 12.24
C GLU A 49 64.29 13.15 12.16
N PHE A 50 63.37 13.73 12.91
CA PHE A 50 61.95 13.35 12.86
C PHE A 50 61.22 13.86 11.60
N GLY A 51 61.82 14.76 10.82
CA GLY A 51 61.19 15.33 9.64
C GLY A 51 60.14 16.39 9.94
N ASN A 52 59.30 16.72 8.94
CA ASN A 52 58.24 17.72 9.10
C ASN A 52 57.05 17.14 9.84
N LEU A 53 57.00 17.33 11.17
CA LEU A 53 55.90 16.84 12.05
C LEU A 53 54.52 17.29 11.57
N THR A 54 54.40 18.47 10.97
CA THR A 54 53.15 18.96 10.41
C THR A 54 52.68 18.15 9.20
N LEU A 55 53.62 17.66 8.36
CA LEU A 55 53.29 16.78 7.24
C LEU A 55 52.82 15.41 7.71
N ILE A 56 53.42 14.86 8.77
CA ILE A 56 52.99 13.58 9.35
C ILE A 56 51.61 13.70 10.01
N GLU A 57 51.32 14.82 10.66
CA GLU A 57 50.00 15.12 11.21
C GLU A 57 48.96 15.35 10.12
N GLU A 58 49.28 15.98 8.99
CA GLU A 58 48.40 16.20 7.83
C GLU A 58 48.14 14.90 7.04
N ASP A 59 49.16 14.09 6.80
CA ASP A 59 49.01 12.79 6.12
C ASP A 59 48.19 11.81 6.96
N SER A 60 48.35 11.80 8.28
CA SER A 60 47.50 10.97 9.14
C SER A 60 46.07 11.43 9.17
N ARG A 61 45.78 12.72 9.05
CA ARG A 61 44.41 13.26 8.86
C ARG A 61 43.81 12.84 7.52
N ALA A 62 44.57 12.88 6.44
CA ALA A 62 44.12 12.51 5.09
C ALA A 62 43.77 11.01 4.99
N VAL A 63 44.59 10.15 5.57
CA VAL A 63 44.38 8.69 5.60
C VAL A 63 43.10 8.31 6.39
N TRP A 64 42.69 9.12 7.34
CA TRP A 64 41.55 8.79 8.20
C TRP A 64 40.19 9.29 7.69
N GLY A 65 40.12 9.85 6.47
CA GLY A 65 38.88 10.19 5.79
C GLY A 65 38.04 11.30 6.43
N TRP A 66 38.65 12.07 7.37
CA TRP A 66 37.93 13.19 8.02
C TRP A 66 37.72 14.36 7.05
N THR A 67 38.64 14.54 6.12
CA THR A 67 38.55 15.56 5.07
C THR A 67 37.29 15.35 4.19
N ALA A 68 36.89 14.11 3.93
CA ALA A 68 35.68 13.83 3.14
C ALA A 68 34.39 14.25 3.87
N ILE A 69 34.33 14.10 5.18
CA ILE A 69 33.16 14.48 5.98
C ILE A 69 33.08 15.99 6.16
N GLU A 70 34.22 16.63 6.44
CA GLU A 70 34.33 18.10 6.52
C GLU A 70 33.99 18.76 5.17
N SER A 71 34.51 18.22 4.07
CA SER A 71 34.19 18.67 2.71
C SER A 71 32.71 18.52 2.42
N PHE A 72 32.08 17.39 2.80
CA PHE A 72 30.64 17.17 2.61
C PHE A 72 29.78 18.20 3.33
N PHE A 73 30.10 18.54 4.58
CA PHE A 73 29.40 19.58 5.32
C PHE A 73 29.67 20.98 4.77
N ALA A 74 30.89 21.24 4.32
CA ALA A 74 31.24 22.48 3.66
C ALA A 74 30.49 22.65 2.34
N ASP A 75 30.39 21.59 1.55
CA ASP A 75 29.66 21.57 0.28
C ASP A 75 28.14 21.77 0.48
N ILE A 76 27.55 21.14 1.50
CA ILE A 76 26.16 21.39 1.88
C ILE A 76 25.94 22.86 2.23
N ARG A 77 26.83 23.43 3.06
CA ARG A 77 26.71 24.83 3.47
C ARG A 77 26.88 25.79 2.28
N TYR A 78 27.83 25.49 1.40
CA TYR A 78 28.04 26.23 0.17
C TYR A 78 26.81 26.15 -0.76
N GLY A 79 26.28 24.94 -0.95
CA GLY A 79 25.06 24.72 -1.74
C GLY A 79 23.87 25.50 -1.19
N LEU A 80 23.62 25.45 0.13
CA LEU A 80 22.55 26.20 0.78
C LEU A 80 22.71 27.72 0.60
N ARG A 81 23.95 28.19 0.71
CA ARG A 81 24.24 29.63 0.51
C ARG A 81 24.02 30.06 -0.95
N THR A 82 24.38 29.21 -1.90
CA THR A 82 24.20 29.46 -3.34
C THR A 82 22.72 29.44 -3.70
N MET A 83 21.93 28.51 -3.15
CA MET A 83 20.50 28.47 -3.31
C MET A 83 19.81 29.74 -2.79
N ARG A 84 20.24 30.26 -1.65
CA ARG A 84 19.71 31.51 -1.09
C ARG A 84 20.08 32.76 -1.92
N ARG A 85 21.23 32.74 -2.58
CA ARG A 85 21.68 33.86 -3.42
C ARG A 85 20.98 33.92 -4.78
N ASN A 86 20.47 32.78 -5.27
CA ASN A 86 19.80 32.67 -6.56
C ASN A 86 18.40 32.06 -6.40
N PRO A 87 17.45 32.77 -5.77
CA PRO A 87 16.14 32.21 -5.40
C PRO A 87 15.30 31.80 -6.62
N GLY A 88 15.39 32.52 -7.75
CA GLY A 88 14.67 32.19 -8.98
C GLY A 88 15.12 30.86 -9.60
N PHE A 89 16.42 30.63 -9.72
CA PHE A 89 16.99 29.37 -10.21
C PHE A 89 16.64 28.21 -9.26
N THR A 90 16.75 28.46 -7.96
CA THR A 90 16.44 27.46 -6.93
C THR A 90 14.95 27.09 -6.97
N ALA A 91 14.06 28.07 -7.10
CA ALA A 91 12.63 27.80 -7.21
C ALA A 91 12.31 26.96 -8.47
N LEU A 92 12.92 27.30 -9.62
CA LEU A 92 12.73 26.54 -10.85
C LEU A 92 13.24 25.11 -10.72
N ALA A 93 14.42 24.91 -10.14
CA ALA A 93 14.99 23.58 -9.91
C ALA A 93 14.13 22.74 -8.97
N ILE A 94 13.64 23.33 -7.87
CA ILE A 94 12.77 22.65 -6.91
C ILE A 94 11.42 22.31 -7.56
N LEU A 95 10.83 23.22 -8.34
CA LEU A 95 9.57 22.96 -9.04
C LEU A 95 9.72 21.83 -10.06
N SER A 96 10.81 21.82 -10.84
CA SER A 96 11.07 20.76 -11.82
C SER A 96 11.23 19.39 -11.13
N LEU A 97 11.97 19.36 -10.03
CA LEU A 97 12.18 18.13 -9.25
C LEU A 97 10.89 17.66 -8.58
N ALA A 98 10.14 18.60 -7.98
CA ALA A 98 8.86 18.33 -7.34
C ALA A 98 7.82 17.80 -8.35
N LEU A 99 7.79 18.38 -9.56
CA LEU A 99 6.91 17.91 -10.62
C LEU A 99 7.29 16.51 -11.10
N GLY A 100 8.58 16.24 -11.30
CA GLY A 100 9.08 14.92 -11.72
C GLY A 100 8.80 13.82 -10.68
N ILE A 101 9.12 14.08 -9.41
CA ILE A 101 8.86 13.13 -8.33
C ILE A 101 7.36 13.00 -8.08
N GLY A 102 6.63 14.13 -8.07
CA GLY A 102 5.19 14.15 -7.83
C GLY A 102 4.40 13.39 -8.90
N ALA A 103 4.70 13.60 -10.17
CA ALA A 103 4.07 12.86 -11.27
C ALA A 103 4.33 11.36 -11.18
N ASN A 104 5.58 10.96 -10.94
CA ASN A 104 5.94 9.54 -10.82
C ASN A 104 5.26 8.88 -9.61
N THR A 105 5.22 9.58 -8.47
CA THR A 105 4.55 9.11 -7.26
C THR A 105 3.04 8.99 -7.45
N ALA A 106 2.42 9.95 -8.15
CA ALA A 106 0.99 9.91 -8.46
C ALA A 106 0.64 8.71 -9.36
N ILE A 107 1.42 8.48 -10.42
CA ILE A 107 1.25 7.33 -11.32
C ILE A 107 1.43 6.01 -10.55
N PHE A 108 2.49 5.90 -9.74
CA PHE A 108 2.72 4.71 -8.93
C PHE A 108 1.59 4.48 -7.91
N SER A 109 1.12 5.54 -7.26
CA SER A 109 0.00 5.47 -6.32
C SER A 109 -1.29 5.01 -7.01
N LEU A 110 -1.54 5.50 -8.23
CA LEU A 110 -2.69 5.08 -9.05
C LEU A 110 -2.58 3.60 -9.42
N ILE A 111 -1.44 3.17 -9.95
CA ILE A 111 -1.19 1.76 -10.30
C ILE A 111 -1.32 0.86 -9.06
N ASN A 112 -0.74 1.26 -7.93
CA ASN A 112 -0.84 0.51 -6.68
C ASN A 112 -2.27 0.38 -6.20
N THR A 113 -3.07 1.43 -6.35
CA THR A 113 -4.47 1.41 -5.92
C THR A 113 -5.36 0.56 -6.82
N LEU A 114 -5.10 0.57 -8.14
CA LEU A 114 -5.94 -0.12 -9.13
C LEU A 114 -5.49 -1.56 -9.39
N MET A 115 -4.18 -1.86 -9.35
CA MET A 115 -3.65 -3.14 -9.81
C MET A 115 -2.99 -4.00 -8.72
N LEU A 116 -2.42 -3.37 -7.68
CA LEU A 116 -1.65 -4.10 -6.67
C LEU A 116 -2.41 -4.33 -5.35
N ARG A 117 -3.59 -3.75 -5.18
CA ARG A 117 -4.42 -4.07 -4.02
C ARG A 117 -5.00 -5.47 -4.19
N THR A 118 -4.57 -6.36 -3.35
CA THR A 118 -5.20 -7.67 -3.22
C THR A 118 -6.62 -7.51 -2.69
N LEU A 119 -7.55 -8.26 -3.25
CA LEU A 119 -8.92 -8.33 -2.72
C LEU A 119 -8.88 -8.76 -1.25
N PRO A 120 -9.69 -8.17 -0.36
CA PRO A 120 -9.73 -8.51 1.06
C PRO A 120 -10.55 -9.79 1.30
N VAL A 121 -10.22 -10.84 0.58
CA VAL A 121 -10.83 -12.18 0.67
C VAL A 121 -9.83 -13.16 1.26
N ARG A 122 -10.29 -14.35 1.68
CA ARG A 122 -9.45 -15.33 2.38
C ARG A 122 -8.19 -15.70 1.59
N ASP A 123 -8.33 -16.07 0.33
CA ASP A 123 -7.23 -16.51 -0.54
C ASP A 123 -7.33 -15.85 -1.92
N PRO A 124 -6.92 -14.58 -2.05
CA PRO A 124 -7.13 -13.80 -3.28
C PRO A 124 -6.47 -14.41 -4.51
N GLY A 125 -5.36 -15.14 -4.31
CA GLY A 125 -4.63 -15.81 -5.40
C GLY A 125 -5.33 -17.06 -5.96
N GLN A 126 -6.34 -17.58 -5.26
CA GLN A 126 -7.12 -18.73 -5.68
C GLN A 126 -8.43 -18.34 -6.36
N LEU A 127 -8.84 -17.08 -6.23
CA LEU A 127 -10.05 -16.58 -6.86
C LEU A 127 -9.77 -16.21 -8.32
N VAL A 128 -10.43 -16.90 -9.25
CA VAL A 128 -10.27 -16.71 -10.70
C VAL A 128 -11.59 -16.31 -11.31
N ALA A 129 -11.57 -15.24 -12.12
CA ALA A 129 -12.71 -14.86 -12.93
C ALA A 129 -12.83 -15.82 -14.14
N LEU A 130 -14.00 -16.35 -14.37
CA LEU A 130 -14.28 -17.07 -15.61
C LEU A 130 -14.50 -16.05 -16.72
N LEU A 131 -13.80 -16.21 -17.83
CA LEU A 131 -13.94 -15.35 -18.99
C LEU A 131 -14.53 -16.14 -20.16
N HIS A 132 -15.47 -15.53 -20.85
CA HIS A 132 -15.96 -16.06 -22.12
C HIS A 132 -14.96 -15.70 -23.22
N HIS A 133 -14.51 -16.70 -23.97
CA HIS A 133 -13.65 -16.50 -25.13
C HIS A 133 -14.50 -16.56 -26.39
N TYR A 134 -14.62 -15.43 -27.06
CA TYR A 134 -15.24 -15.39 -28.38
C TYR A 134 -14.19 -15.76 -29.45
N PRO A 135 -14.54 -16.51 -30.50
CA PRO A 135 -13.58 -16.91 -31.54
C PRO A 135 -13.14 -15.74 -32.44
N ALA A 136 -13.71 -14.55 -32.28
CA ALA A 136 -13.30 -13.35 -33.01
C ALA A 136 -12.13 -12.64 -32.32
N PRO A 137 -11.02 -12.34 -33.02
CA PRO A 137 -9.79 -11.81 -32.39
C PRO A 137 -9.92 -10.39 -31.83
N ASP A 138 -10.97 -9.64 -32.19
CA ASP A 138 -11.16 -8.24 -31.79
C ASP A 138 -12.28 -8.05 -30.73
N GLU A 139 -12.93 -9.12 -30.27
CA GLU A 139 -13.93 -8.99 -29.23
C GLU A 139 -13.30 -9.04 -27.83
N PRO A 140 -13.66 -8.12 -26.95
CA PRO A 140 -13.15 -8.12 -25.58
C PRO A 140 -13.61 -9.38 -24.85
N HIS A 141 -12.69 -9.96 -24.06
CA HIS A 141 -13.05 -11.05 -23.15
C HIS A 141 -14.07 -10.52 -22.13
N ASP A 142 -15.22 -11.19 -22.06
CA ASP A 142 -16.29 -10.85 -21.13
C ASP A 142 -16.41 -11.94 -20.06
N ASN A 143 -16.65 -11.54 -18.82
CA ASN A 143 -16.93 -12.46 -17.72
C ASN A 143 -18.42 -12.61 -17.45
N THR A 144 -19.26 -12.27 -18.44
CA THR A 144 -20.70 -12.21 -18.30
C THR A 144 -21.33 -13.47 -18.85
N PHE A 145 -22.04 -14.21 -18.01
CA PHE A 145 -22.72 -15.45 -18.34
C PHE A 145 -24.20 -15.34 -18.08
N SER A 146 -25.01 -16.16 -18.74
CA SER A 146 -26.40 -16.26 -18.36
C SER A 146 -26.56 -16.96 -17.01
N LEU A 147 -27.54 -16.54 -16.24
CA LEU A 147 -27.84 -17.19 -14.95
C LEU A 147 -28.15 -18.70 -15.13
N GLN A 148 -28.69 -19.09 -16.26
CA GLN A 148 -28.90 -20.50 -16.59
C GLN A 148 -27.58 -21.26 -16.75
N THR A 149 -26.59 -20.66 -17.41
CA THR A 149 -25.22 -21.23 -17.49
C THR A 149 -24.61 -21.41 -16.13
N TYR A 150 -24.78 -20.44 -15.23
CA TYR A 150 -24.32 -20.56 -13.84
C TYR A 150 -24.91 -21.80 -13.15
N TYR A 151 -26.25 -21.99 -13.21
CA TYR A 151 -26.87 -23.16 -12.59
C TYR A 151 -26.38 -24.47 -13.20
N LEU A 152 -26.23 -24.54 -14.52
CA LEU A 152 -25.66 -25.72 -15.18
C LEU A 152 -24.23 -26.02 -14.75
N MET A 153 -23.40 -25.01 -14.65
CA MET A 153 -22.02 -25.17 -14.18
C MET A 153 -21.97 -25.61 -12.72
N ARG A 154 -22.74 -24.96 -11.84
CA ARG A 154 -22.81 -25.29 -10.42
C ARG A 154 -23.27 -26.75 -10.18
N ASP A 155 -24.28 -27.17 -10.89
CA ASP A 155 -24.93 -28.46 -10.64
C ASP A 155 -24.20 -29.65 -11.31
N HIS A 156 -23.34 -29.40 -12.31
CA HIS A 156 -22.67 -30.43 -13.12
C HIS A 156 -21.14 -30.37 -13.11
N SER A 157 -20.54 -29.47 -12.38
CA SER A 157 -19.08 -29.33 -12.33
C SER A 157 -18.51 -29.74 -10.98
N ASP A 158 -17.82 -30.87 -10.97
CA ASP A 158 -17.00 -31.31 -9.82
C ASP A 158 -15.57 -30.69 -9.86
N ALA A 159 -15.32 -29.82 -10.88
CA ALA A 159 -13.98 -29.26 -11.11
C ALA A 159 -13.65 -28.06 -10.20
N PHE A 160 -14.66 -27.49 -9.52
CA PHE A 160 -14.50 -26.31 -8.70
C PHE A 160 -14.92 -26.58 -7.26
N SER A 161 -14.13 -26.08 -6.31
CA SER A 161 -14.49 -26.15 -4.88
C SER A 161 -15.62 -25.19 -4.51
N GLY A 162 -15.87 -24.19 -5.34
CA GLY A 162 -16.96 -23.24 -5.23
C GLY A 162 -17.09 -22.36 -6.46
N LEU A 163 -18.30 -22.08 -6.85
CA LEU A 163 -18.65 -21.19 -7.96
C LEU A 163 -19.49 -20.05 -7.42
N ILE A 164 -19.04 -18.83 -7.62
CA ILE A 164 -19.71 -17.61 -7.16
C ILE A 164 -20.33 -16.90 -8.37
N ALA A 165 -21.58 -16.50 -8.23
CA ALA A 165 -22.26 -15.64 -9.19
C ALA A 165 -22.61 -14.30 -8.55
N SER A 166 -22.38 -13.22 -9.29
CA SER A 166 -22.80 -11.87 -8.89
C SER A 166 -23.19 -11.03 -10.10
N SER A 167 -24.13 -10.12 -9.92
CA SER A 167 -24.45 -9.09 -10.91
C SER A 167 -24.41 -7.71 -10.26
N TYR A 168 -24.28 -6.67 -11.08
CA TYR A 168 -24.15 -5.30 -10.61
C TYR A 168 -25.07 -4.39 -11.41
N LYS A 169 -25.86 -3.61 -10.70
CA LYS A 169 -26.81 -2.66 -11.30
C LYS A 169 -26.85 -1.36 -10.48
N PRO A 170 -26.89 -0.20 -11.10
CA PRO A 170 -27.24 1.04 -10.43
C PRO A 170 -28.74 1.02 -10.13
N LEU A 171 -29.14 1.23 -8.88
CA LEU A 171 -30.51 1.24 -8.41
C LEU A 171 -30.80 2.51 -7.62
N HIS A 172 -32.08 2.90 -7.53
CA HIS A 172 -32.49 4.01 -6.69
C HIS A 172 -32.74 3.52 -5.26
N MET A 173 -32.03 4.11 -4.30
CA MET A 173 -32.20 3.83 -2.88
C MET A 173 -32.84 5.05 -2.20
N ARG A 174 -33.84 4.81 -1.36
CA ARG A 174 -34.42 5.80 -0.44
C ARG A 174 -34.69 5.14 0.92
N GLY A 175 -34.68 5.92 1.98
CA GLY A 175 -34.94 5.45 3.35
C GLY A 175 -35.53 6.54 4.21
N ASP A 176 -35.84 6.23 5.45
CA ASP A 176 -36.33 7.23 6.40
C ASP A 176 -35.29 8.32 6.62
N GLY A 177 -35.67 9.57 6.26
CA GLY A 177 -34.77 10.73 6.32
C GLY A 177 -33.67 10.79 5.24
N LEU A 178 -33.67 9.87 4.26
CA LEU A 178 -32.76 9.88 3.12
C LEU A 178 -33.47 10.28 1.83
N GLU A 179 -32.91 11.25 1.12
CA GLU A 179 -33.35 11.57 -0.24
C GLU A 179 -33.03 10.39 -1.19
N SER A 180 -33.86 10.26 -2.24
CA SER A 180 -33.62 9.26 -3.28
C SER A 180 -32.28 9.53 -3.98
N GLN A 181 -31.44 8.50 -4.03
CA GLN A 181 -30.14 8.57 -4.68
C GLN A 181 -29.84 7.28 -5.44
N ILE A 182 -29.03 7.39 -6.49
CA ILE A 182 -28.52 6.22 -7.20
C ILE A 182 -27.37 5.63 -6.38
N VAL A 183 -27.42 4.30 -6.17
CA VAL A 183 -26.39 3.51 -5.50
C VAL A 183 -25.96 2.36 -6.40
N ASN A 184 -24.70 1.99 -6.32
CA ASN A 184 -24.18 0.81 -7.00
C ASN A 184 -24.55 -0.43 -6.20
N SER A 185 -25.48 -1.22 -6.70
CA SER A 185 -25.99 -2.39 -6.02
C SER A 185 -25.39 -3.66 -6.59
N GLY A 186 -24.92 -4.55 -5.71
CA GLY A 186 -24.51 -5.90 -6.05
C GLY A 186 -25.64 -6.88 -5.77
N PHE A 187 -25.88 -7.80 -6.67
CA PHE A 187 -26.69 -8.99 -6.40
C PHE A 187 -25.74 -10.16 -6.20
N ALA A 188 -25.78 -10.78 -5.05
CA ALA A 188 -24.86 -11.82 -4.62
C ALA A 188 -25.60 -13.14 -4.43
N GLU A 189 -25.08 -14.19 -5.01
CA GLU A 189 -25.54 -15.57 -4.77
C GLU A 189 -25.32 -15.95 -3.31
N GLY A 190 -26.14 -16.84 -2.75
CA GLY A 190 -26.17 -17.16 -1.32
C GLY A 190 -24.84 -17.63 -0.72
N SER A 191 -23.98 -18.28 -1.48
CA SER A 191 -22.65 -18.71 -1.01
C SER A 191 -21.54 -17.65 -1.19
N PHE A 192 -21.86 -16.53 -1.82
CA PHE A 192 -20.89 -15.48 -2.19
C PHE A 192 -19.96 -15.08 -1.03
N PHE A 193 -20.51 -14.63 0.07
CA PHE A 193 -19.73 -14.15 1.19
C PHE A 193 -18.99 -15.27 1.95
N SER A 194 -19.61 -16.43 2.05
CA SER A 194 -19.03 -17.59 2.74
C SER A 194 -17.83 -18.17 1.98
N LEU A 195 -17.90 -18.29 0.66
CA LEU A 195 -16.79 -18.73 -0.19
C LEU A 195 -15.63 -17.73 -0.17
N LEU A 196 -15.94 -16.44 -0.13
CA LEU A 196 -14.90 -15.40 0.04
C LEU A 196 -14.31 -15.35 1.46
N GLY A 197 -14.83 -16.13 2.40
CA GLY A 197 -14.38 -16.20 3.79
C GLY A 197 -14.59 -14.92 4.57
N MET A 198 -15.65 -14.17 4.26
CA MET A 198 -15.93 -12.87 4.85
C MET A 198 -16.71 -12.97 6.15
N ASN A 199 -16.35 -12.07 7.09
CA ASN A 199 -17.12 -11.85 8.30
C ASN A 199 -17.78 -10.46 8.24
N PRO A 200 -19.04 -10.31 8.71
CA PRO A 200 -19.69 -9.02 8.76
C PRO A 200 -19.01 -8.07 9.75
N ALA A 201 -19.06 -6.77 9.49
CA ALA A 201 -18.68 -5.74 10.46
C ALA A 201 -19.77 -5.56 11.52
N LEU A 202 -21.04 -5.75 11.12
CA LEU A 202 -22.21 -5.70 12.00
C LEU A 202 -23.29 -6.64 11.45
N GLY A 203 -24.03 -7.31 12.32
CA GLY A 203 -25.13 -8.20 11.93
C GLY A 203 -24.65 -9.46 11.22
N ARG A 204 -25.31 -9.81 10.09
CA ARG A 204 -24.98 -10.97 9.25
C ARG A 204 -24.84 -10.59 7.77
N LEU A 205 -24.21 -11.45 7.00
CA LEU A 205 -24.14 -11.34 5.54
C LEU A 205 -25.27 -12.15 4.89
N ILE A 206 -25.43 -11.99 3.57
CA ILE A 206 -26.36 -12.80 2.78
C ILE A 206 -25.87 -14.24 2.83
N GLY A 207 -26.79 -15.15 3.08
CA GLY A 207 -26.57 -16.59 3.10
C GLY A 207 -27.48 -17.33 2.10
N PRO A 208 -27.30 -18.66 1.96
CA PRO A 208 -28.13 -19.49 1.08
C PRO A 208 -29.64 -19.43 1.42
N GLU A 209 -29.98 -19.15 2.67
CA GLU A 209 -31.35 -18.98 3.13
C GLU A 209 -32.04 -17.74 2.57
N ASP A 210 -31.25 -16.70 2.22
CA ASP A 210 -31.77 -15.46 1.65
C ASP A 210 -31.96 -15.55 0.13
N ASP A 211 -31.23 -16.45 -0.54
CA ASP A 211 -31.13 -16.54 -2.00
C ASP A 211 -32.00 -17.70 -2.58
N GLN A 212 -33.12 -17.98 -1.95
CA GLN A 212 -34.03 -19.01 -2.44
C GLN A 212 -34.91 -18.45 -3.56
N SER A 213 -34.83 -19.00 -4.77
CA SER A 213 -35.57 -18.53 -5.93
C SER A 213 -37.11 -18.63 -5.76
N SER A 214 -37.59 -19.54 -4.92
CA SER A 214 -39.01 -19.70 -4.61
C SER A 214 -39.56 -18.67 -3.63
N GLN A 215 -38.70 -18.17 -2.72
CA GLN A 215 -39.03 -17.19 -1.71
C GLN A 215 -37.82 -16.34 -1.38
N PRO A 216 -37.47 -15.39 -2.25
CA PRO A 216 -36.30 -14.55 -2.02
C PRO A 216 -36.50 -13.66 -0.79
N SER A 217 -35.50 -13.59 0.05
CA SER A 217 -35.53 -12.75 1.26
C SER A 217 -35.25 -11.28 0.89
N PRO A 218 -36.07 -10.33 1.34
CA PRO A 218 -35.82 -8.90 1.12
C PRO A 218 -34.72 -8.38 2.05
N ALA A 219 -33.63 -9.10 2.14
CA ALA A 219 -32.47 -8.76 2.95
C ALA A 219 -31.49 -7.86 2.16
N VAL A 220 -30.89 -6.87 2.83
CA VAL A 220 -29.84 -6.04 2.26
C VAL A 220 -28.66 -5.94 3.23
N VAL A 221 -27.46 -6.06 2.68
CA VAL A 221 -26.19 -5.82 3.37
C VAL A 221 -25.60 -4.52 2.86
N LEU A 222 -25.27 -3.59 3.74
CA LEU A 222 -24.68 -2.31 3.40
C LEU A 222 -23.15 -2.42 3.26
N SER A 223 -22.54 -1.60 2.42
CA SER A 223 -21.10 -1.41 2.48
C SER A 223 -20.72 -0.62 3.72
N TRP A 224 -19.49 -0.81 4.19
CA TRP A 224 -18.93 0.00 5.26
C TRP A 224 -18.95 1.50 4.93
N SER A 225 -18.71 1.85 3.66
CA SER A 225 -18.69 3.23 3.18
C SER A 225 -20.07 3.87 3.26
N LEU A 226 -21.11 3.16 2.79
CA LEU A 226 -22.48 3.66 2.84
C LEU A 226 -22.96 3.81 4.30
N TRP A 227 -22.68 2.84 5.16
CA TRP A 227 -23.00 2.92 6.59
C TRP A 227 -22.32 4.11 7.26
N LYS A 228 -21.05 4.38 6.93
CA LYS A 228 -20.31 5.54 7.43
C LYS A 228 -20.91 6.86 6.95
N THR A 229 -21.11 6.99 5.63
CA THR A 229 -21.37 8.29 5.01
C THR A 229 -22.85 8.71 5.09
N LYS A 230 -23.77 7.76 5.05
CA LYS A 230 -25.21 8.02 5.02
C LYS A 230 -25.90 7.74 6.35
N PHE A 231 -25.36 6.81 7.12
CA PHE A 231 -25.95 6.42 8.41
C PHE A 231 -25.08 6.78 9.62
N ASN A 232 -23.99 7.51 9.40
CA ASN A 232 -23.11 8.03 10.47
C ASN A 232 -22.70 6.96 11.52
N PHE A 233 -22.44 5.73 11.06
CA PHE A 233 -22.16 4.57 11.92
C PHE A 233 -23.23 4.26 12.96
N ASP A 234 -24.49 4.49 12.62
CA ASP A 234 -25.60 4.15 13.51
C ASP A 234 -25.54 2.67 13.96
N PRO A 235 -25.37 2.37 15.25
CA PRO A 235 -25.31 0.99 15.71
C PRO A 235 -26.64 0.27 15.64
N ASP A 236 -27.75 1.01 15.62
CA ASP A 236 -29.12 0.49 15.57
C ASP A 236 -29.64 0.42 14.13
N ILE A 237 -28.74 0.29 13.16
CA ILE A 237 -29.08 0.23 11.73
C ILE A 237 -29.76 -1.09 11.33
N LEU A 238 -29.49 -2.18 12.08
CA LEU A 238 -30.04 -3.50 11.79
C LEU A 238 -31.56 -3.50 11.98
N GLY A 239 -32.25 -4.15 11.04
CA GLY A 239 -33.73 -4.22 11.02
C GLY A 239 -34.42 -2.98 10.47
N LYS A 240 -33.68 -1.87 10.19
CA LYS A 240 -34.27 -0.73 9.48
C LYS A 240 -34.56 -1.08 8.04
N LYS A 241 -35.59 -0.40 7.49
CA LYS A 241 -36.08 -0.64 6.14
C LYS A 241 -35.52 0.40 5.18
N LEU A 242 -35.20 -0.06 3.99
CA LEU A 242 -34.86 0.76 2.84
C LEU A 242 -35.80 0.42 1.69
N ILE A 243 -35.95 1.32 0.76
CA ILE A 243 -36.67 1.08 -0.49
C ILE A 243 -35.67 1.15 -1.62
N VAL A 244 -35.57 0.05 -2.37
CA VAL A 244 -34.65 -0.09 -3.51
C VAL A 244 -35.50 -0.37 -4.74
N ASP A 245 -35.52 0.57 -5.70
CA ASP A 245 -36.39 0.53 -6.90
C ASP A 245 -37.84 0.09 -6.55
N ASP A 246 -38.45 0.80 -5.59
CA ASP A 246 -39.81 0.57 -5.08
C ASP A 246 -40.03 -0.73 -4.29
N VAL A 247 -39.02 -1.55 -4.07
CA VAL A 247 -39.08 -2.75 -3.24
C VAL A 247 -38.55 -2.45 -1.84
N GLU A 248 -39.35 -2.76 -0.81
CA GLU A 248 -38.94 -2.64 0.58
C GLU A 248 -37.97 -3.78 0.95
N VAL A 249 -36.81 -3.44 1.46
CA VAL A 249 -35.77 -4.36 1.92
C VAL A 249 -35.34 -4.04 3.36
N THR A 250 -34.89 -5.04 4.11
CA THR A 250 -34.48 -4.91 5.49
C THR A 250 -32.98 -5.03 5.63
N ILE A 251 -32.33 -4.11 6.33
CA ILE A 251 -30.90 -4.14 6.60
C ILE A 251 -30.60 -5.26 7.58
N VAL A 252 -29.86 -6.28 7.14
CA VAL A 252 -29.47 -7.45 7.96
C VAL A 252 -28.01 -7.39 8.42
N GLY A 253 -27.19 -6.58 7.76
CA GLY A 253 -25.79 -6.45 8.16
C GLY A 253 -25.02 -5.40 7.39
N VAL A 254 -23.75 -5.30 7.76
CA VAL A 254 -22.76 -4.41 7.15
C VAL A 254 -21.55 -5.24 6.75
N ALA A 255 -21.11 -5.09 5.51
CA ALA A 255 -19.92 -5.74 4.99
C ALA A 255 -18.64 -5.26 5.69
N PRO A 256 -17.53 -6.03 5.65
CA PRO A 256 -16.27 -5.65 6.26
C PRO A 256 -15.70 -4.38 5.63
N ARG A 257 -14.96 -3.62 6.44
CA ARG A 257 -14.45 -2.27 6.11
C ARG A 257 -13.73 -2.16 4.76
N ASN A 258 -13.01 -3.18 4.37
CA ASN A 258 -12.14 -3.13 3.20
C ASN A 258 -12.76 -3.78 1.97
N PHE A 259 -14.01 -4.24 2.05
CA PHE A 259 -14.69 -4.89 0.96
C PHE A 259 -15.66 -3.93 0.25
N SER A 260 -15.46 -3.76 -1.04
CA SER A 260 -16.28 -2.93 -1.91
C SER A 260 -16.79 -3.66 -3.15
N GLY A 261 -16.65 -4.99 -3.20
CA GLY A 261 -16.99 -5.84 -4.35
C GLY A 261 -15.77 -6.53 -4.94
N LEU A 262 -15.98 -7.43 -5.90
CA LEU A 262 -14.94 -8.17 -6.60
C LEU A 262 -14.39 -7.42 -7.81
N GLN A 263 -15.12 -6.44 -8.34
CA GLN A 263 -14.68 -5.62 -9.45
C GLN A 263 -13.96 -4.38 -8.94
N VAL A 264 -12.75 -4.16 -9.44
CA VAL A 264 -11.91 -3.02 -9.05
C VAL A 264 -12.49 -1.68 -9.52
N GLU A 265 -13.23 -1.72 -10.62
CA GLU A 265 -13.77 -0.52 -11.29
C GLU A 265 -15.09 -0.01 -10.70
N ALA A 266 -15.82 -0.85 -9.96
CA ALA A 266 -17.14 -0.52 -9.44
C ALA A 266 -17.27 -0.88 -7.95
N SER A 267 -17.12 0.13 -7.10
CA SER A 267 -17.40 -0.01 -5.67
C SER A 267 -18.90 -0.19 -5.44
N GLN A 268 -19.27 -1.25 -4.72
CA GLN A 268 -20.66 -1.52 -4.39
C GLN A 268 -21.04 -0.81 -3.08
N ASP A 269 -22.22 -0.21 -3.07
CA ASP A 269 -22.79 0.47 -1.90
C ASP A 269 -23.60 -0.49 -1.04
N LEU A 270 -24.26 -1.46 -1.67
CA LEU A 270 -25.07 -2.47 -0.97
C LEU A 270 -25.10 -3.79 -1.75
N TRP A 271 -25.48 -4.87 -1.07
CA TRP A 271 -25.68 -6.19 -1.66
C TRP A 271 -27.06 -6.73 -1.32
N LEU A 272 -27.68 -7.34 -2.31
CA LEU A 272 -28.98 -8.00 -2.27
C LEU A 272 -28.81 -9.47 -2.69
N PRO A 273 -29.67 -10.40 -2.25
CA PRO A 273 -29.66 -11.75 -2.79
C PRO A 273 -29.89 -11.76 -4.29
N LEU A 274 -29.23 -12.64 -5.02
CA LEU A 274 -29.35 -12.76 -6.47
C LEU A 274 -30.81 -13.12 -6.87
N ALA A 275 -31.51 -13.88 -6.05
CA ALA A 275 -32.91 -14.20 -6.23
C ALA A 275 -33.84 -12.99 -6.15
N MET A 276 -33.41 -11.87 -5.56
CA MET A 276 -34.16 -10.61 -5.52
C MET A 276 -34.09 -9.80 -6.82
N GLU A 277 -33.11 -10.06 -7.69
CA GLU A 277 -32.93 -9.31 -8.94
C GLU A 277 -34.22 -9.26 -9.80
N PRO A 278 -34.93 -10.39 -10.06
CA PRO A 278 -36.19 -10.35 -10.84
C PRO A 278 -37.37 -9.70 -10.12
N VAL A 279 -37.32 -9.53 -8.82
CA VAL A 279 -38.32 -8.84 -8.02
C VAL A 279 -38.14 -7.33 -8.14
N ILE A 280 -36.87 -6.88 -8.11
CA ILE A 280 -36.51 -5.46 -8.19
C ILE A 280 -36.55 -4.98 -9.63
N ILE A 281 -36.07 -5.80 -10.58
CA ILE A 281 -36.00 -5.49 -12.01
C ILE A 281 -36.85 -6.50 -12.82
N PRO A 282 -38.17 -6.35 -12.85
CA PRO A 282 -39.07 -7.38 -13.41
C PRO A 282 -38.96 -7.59 -14.93
N GLY A 283 -38.29 -6.70 -15.66
CA GLY A 283 -38.17 -6.79 -17.13
C GLY A 283 -36.96 -7.61 -17.65
N ASP A 284 -36.06 -8.08 -16.76
CA ASP A 284 -34.76 -8.65 -17.16
C ASP A 284 -34.68 -10.18 -17.01
N ARG A 285 -35.81 -10.88 -16.92
CA ARG A 285 -35.86 -12.33 -16.63
C ARG A 285 -35.08 -13.20 -17.61
N ASP A 286 -35.09 -12.87 -18.90
CA ASP A 286 -34.47 -13.68 -19.95
C ASP A 286 -33.04 -13.24 -20.28
N ARG A 287 -32.57 -12.12 -19.77
CA ARG A 287 -31.26 -11.50 -20.07
C ARG A 287 -30.39 -11.35 -18.86
N ARG A 288 -30.68 -12.08 -17.78
CA ARG A 288 -29.86 -11.98 -16.58
C ARG A 288 -28.43 -12.45 -16.86
N GLN A 289 -27.53 -11.53 -16.68
CA GLN A 289 -26.11 -11.75 -16.84
C GLN A 289 -25.44 -11.67 -15.48
N VAL A 290 -24.62 -12.65 -15.19
CA VAL A 290 -23.85 -12.73 -13.94
C VAL A 290 -22.38 -12.88 -14.24
N SER A 291 -21.54 -12.24 -13.45
CA SER A 291 -20.11 -12.48 -13.45
C SER A 291 -19.80 -13.70 -12.61
N LEU A 292 -19.01 -14.63 -13.15
CA LEU A 292 -18.67 -15.88 -12.49
C LEU A 292 -17.22 -15.85 -11.97
N TRP A 293 -17.07 -16.33 -10.74
CA TRP A 293 -15.78 -16.48 -10.09
C TRP A 293 -15.69 -17.88 -9.50
N VAL A 294 -14.51 -18.47 -9.59
CA VAL A 294 -14.25 -19.82 -9.08
C VAL A 294 -13.11 -19.79 -8.10
N ASP A 295 -13.20 -20.66 -7.10
CA ASP A 295 -12.07 -21.01 -6.26
C ASP A 295 -11.25 -22.10 -6.97
N SER A 296 -10.02 -21.74 -7.35
CA SER A 296 -9.11 -22.61 -8.09
C SER A 296 -8.34 -23.59 -7.21
N SER A 297 -8.59 -23.65 -5.92
CA SER A 297 -7.86 -24.53 -5.00
C SER A 297 -7.92 -26.01 -5.36
N GLN A 298 -8.87 -26.40 -6.21
CA GLN A 298 -9.09 -27.77 -6.67
C GLN A 298 -9.04 -27.94 -8.21
N VAL A 299 -8.70 -26.89 -8.94
CA VAL A 299 -8.48 -27.04 -10.39
C VAL A 299 -7.17 -27.79 -10.57
N SER A 300 -7.27 -29.10 -10.82
CA SER A 300 -6.11 -29.89 -11.26
C SER A 300 -5.63 -29.42 -12.62
N PRO A 301 -4.31 -29.29 -12.82
CA PRO A 301 -3.71 -28.85 -14.08
C PRO A 301 -4.00 -29.80 -15.23
#